data_0523e8f63f9de644e7893e288ccbe519
#
_entry.id   0523e8f63f9de644e7893e288ccbe519
#
_cell.length_a   1.000
_cell.length_b   1.000
_cell.length_c   1.000
_cell.angle_alpha   90.00
_cell.angle_beta   90.00
_cell.angle_gamma   90.00
#
_symmetry.space_group_name_H-M   'P 1'
#
loop_
_entity.id
_entity.type
_entity.pdbx_description
1 polymer ?
#
loop_
_entity_poly.entity_id
_entity_poly.type
_entity_poly.pdbx_seq_one_letter_code
_entity_poly.pdbx_strand_id
1 'polypeptide(L)'
;MELAKRECSEARYTHNGKRYFAIAFPNGSGGFEVRNPYFKGCIAPKEISHIRQAGKARTACYVFEGFMDYLSFLTLRQESCPNYPELDGQDYIVLNSVSNINKALYPLGSYERIHCFFDNDHAGLEALRQIRMEYGRDRYIRDASQIYGGCKDLNEYLQQQRAGKQAEAIRMKAETASRQKGKEATGEEPTKRGRGLSM
;
A
#
# COMPACT_ATOMS: atom_id res chain seq x y z
N MET A 1 -5.83 8.04 4.36
CA MET A 1 -7.15 8.20 3.70
C MET A 1 -7.08 9.06 2.43
N GLU A 2 -6.26 10.11 2.38
CA GLU A 2 -6.14 11.00 1.21
C GLU A 2 -5.64 10.29 -0.07
N LEU A 3 -4.64 9.38 0.04
CA LEU A 3 -4.14 8.61 -1.10
C LEU A 3 -5.25 7.79 -1.78
N ALA A 4 -6.03 7.05 -1.00
CA ALA A 4 -7.11 6.24 -1.57
C ALA A 4 -8.19 7.10 -2.24
N LYS A 5 -8.46 8.30 -1.75
CA LYS A 5 -9.41 9.25 -2.37
C LYS A 5 -8.88 9.82 -3.69
N ARG A 6 -7.57 9.95 -3.84
CA ARG A 6 -6.95 10.40 -5.07
C ARG A 6 -7.02 9.33 -6.16
N GLU A 7 -6.78 8.09 -5.79
CA GLU A 7 -6.64 6.98 -6.73
C GLU A 7 -7.96 6.23 -7.00
N CYS A 8 -8.94 6.34 -6.12
CA CYS A 8 -10.18 5.57 -6.16
C CYS A 8 -11.41 6.46 -6.04
N SER A 9 -12.52 5.93 -6.55
CA SER A 9 -13.85 6.50 -6.40
C SER A 9 -14.75 5.59 -5.55
N GLU A 10 -15.87 6.14 -5.07
CA GLU A 10 -16.93 5.35 -4.47
C GLU A 10 -17.87 4.82 -5.56
N ALA A 11 -18.10 3.51 -5.60
CA ALA A 11 -19.12 2.90 -6.44
C ALA A 11 -20.33 2.50 -5.59
N ARG A 12 -21.49 2.96 -6.01
CA ARG A 12 -22.79 2.53 -5.46
C ARG A 12 -23.57 1.85 -6.56
N TYR A 13 -23.90 0.59 -6.37
CA TYR A 13 -24.62 -0.18 -7.38
C TYR A 13 -25.69 -1.07 -6.74
N THR A 14 -26.68 -1.46 -7.52
CA THR A 14 -27.73 -2.37 -7.10
C THR A 14 -27.56 -3.71 -7.82
N HIS A 15 -27.55 -4.80 -7.06
CA HIS A 15 -27.52 -6.15 -7.57
C HIS A 15 -28.55 -6.98 -6.83
N ASN A 16 -29.44 -7.69 -7.56
CA ASN A 16 -30.55 -8.46 -7.00
C ASN A 16 -31.39 -7.69 -5.97
N GLY A 17 -31.73 -6.42 -6.27
CA GLY A 17 -32.53 -5.56 -5.42
C GLY A 17 -31.83 -5.01 -4.17
N LYS A 18 -30.59 -5.40 -3.91
CA LYS A 18 -29.78 -4.91 -2.78
C LYS A 18 -28.79 -3.85 -3.24
N ARG A 19 -28.66 -2.80 -2.42
CA ARG A 19 -27.65 -1.75 -2.64
C ARG A 19 -26.32 -2.17 -2.07
N TYR A 20 -25.26 -1.95 -2.85
CA TYR A 20 -23.88 -2.22 -2.48
C TYR A 20 -23.06 -0.94 -2.57
N PHE A 21 -22.09 -0.87 -1.71
CA PHE A 21 -21.02 0.13 -1.73
C PHE A 21 -19.70 -0.57 -1.93
N ALA A 22 -18.83 -0.02 -2.76
CA ALA A 22 -17.48 -0.52 -2.98
C ALA A 22 -16.52 0.63 -3.29
N ILE A 23 -15.23 0.39 -3.08
CA ILE A 23 -14.17 1.21 -3.64
C ILE A 23 -13.99 0.77 -5.09
N ALA A 24 -13.92 1.73 -6.01
CA ALA A 24 -13.72 1.51 -7.45
C ALA A 24 -12.40 2.13 -7.89
N PHE A 25 -11.56 1.31 -8.49
CA PHE A 25 -10.27 1.70 -9.04
C PHE A 25 -10.34 1.63 -10.57
N PRO A 26 -10.04 2.74 -11.30
CA PRO A 26 -10.21 2.77 -12.75
C PRO A 26 -9.14 1.97 -13.47
N ASN A 27 -9.50 1.37 -14.59
CA ASN A 27 -8.56 0.74 -15.50
C ASN A 27 -8.39 1.52 -16.82
N GLY A 28 -7.45 1.06 -17.65
CA GLY A 28 -7.07 1.75 -18.89
C GLY A 28 -8.14 1.80 -19.99
N SER A 29 -9.24 1.05 -19.85
CA SER A 29 -10.31 0.96 -20.86
C SER A 29 -11.67 1.49 -20.38
N GLY A 30 -11.68 2.27 -19.27
CA GLY A 30 -12.90 2.84 -18.71
C GLY A 30 -13.74 1.88 -17.86
N GLY A 31 -13.24 0.68 -17.58
CA GLY A 31 -13.78 -0.21 -16.56
C GLY A 31 -13.21 0.09 -15.17
N PHE A 32 -13.70 -0.64 -14.16
CA PHE A 32 -13.28 -0.46 -12.78
C PHE A 32 -13.08 -1.80 -12.09
N GLU A 33 -12.01 -1.91 -11.32
CA GLU A 33 -11.92 -2.95 -10.28
C GLU A 33 -12.65 -2.44 -9.04
N VAL A 34 -13.51 -3.29 -8.47
CA VAL A 34 -14.33 -2.93 -7.31
C VAL A 34 -14.06 -3.85 -6.15
N ARG A 35 -13.99 -3.28 -4.95
CA ARG A 35 -13.75 -4.03 -3.72
C ARG A 35 -14.52 -3.45 -2.53
N ASN A 36 -15.07 -4.35 -1.74
CA ASN A 36 -15.53 -4.08 -0.38
C ASN A 36 -15.09 -5.24 0.54
N PRO A 37 -15.41 -5.25 1.85
CA PRO A 37 -15.01 -6.33 2.75
C PRO A 37 -15.49 -7.72 2.36
N TYR A 38 -16.53 -7.83 1.53
CA TYR A 38 -17.22 -9.09 1.20
C TYR A 38 -17.07 -9.50 -0.27
N PHE A 39 -16.59 -8.59 -1.13
CA PHE A 39 -16.65 -8.78 -2.55
C PHE A 39 -15.45 -8.14 -3.26
N LYS A 40 -14.90 -8.88 -4.24
CA LYS A 40 -13.95 -8.41 -5.25
C LYS A 40 -14.53 -8.68 -6.61
N GLY A 41 -14.57 -7.69 -7.48
CA GLY A 41 -15.12 -7.83 -8.83
C GLY A 41 -14.61 -6.78 -9.80
N CYS A 42 -15.14 -6.82 -11.01
CA CYS A 42 -14.80 -5.87 -12.06
C CYS A 42 -16.09 -5.38 -12.73
N ILE A 43 -16.15 -4.07 -12.95
CA ILE A 43 -17.12 -3.44 -13.87
C ILE A 43 -16.41 -3.35 -15.21
N ALA A 44 -16.92 -4.06 -16.20
CA ALA A 44 -16.32 -4.22 -17.52
C ALA A 44 -16.09 -2.85 -18.24
N PRO A 45 -15.13 -2.80 -19.15
CA PRO A 45 -14.22 -3.88 -19.59
C PRO A 45 -13.09 -4.17 -18.60
N LYS A 46 -12.58 -5.40 -18.60
CA LYS A 46 -11.45 -5.82 -17.76
C LYS A 46 -10.12 -5.48 -18.44
N GLU A 47 -9.31 -4.64 -17.79
CA GLU A 47 -8.04 -4.17 -18.33
C GLU A 47 -7.02 -3.91 -17.22
N ILE A 48 -5.74 -3.76 -17.59
CA ILE A 48 -4.71 -3.24 -16.70
C ILE A 48 -4.95 -1.75 -16.44
N SER A 49 -4.39 -1.23 -15.34
CA SER A 49 -4.29 0.20 -15.10
C SER A 49 -2.83 0.63 -15.28
N HIS A 50 -2.59 1.49 -16.26
CA HIS A 50 -1.25 2.04 -16.52
C HIS A 50 -1.23 3.52 -16.11
N ILE A 51 -0.65 3.81 -14.96
CA ILE A 51 -0.60 5.13 -14.34
C ILE A 51 0.73 5.77 -14.71
N ARG A 52 0.70 6.71 -15.64
CA ARG A 52 1.86 7.47 -16.10
C ARG A 52 1.92 8.82 -15.41
N GLN A 53 3.10 9.19 -14.97
CA GLN A 53 3.32 10.49 -14.39
C GLN A 53 3.52 11.55 -15.47
N ALA A 54 3.02 12.76 -15.23
CA ALA A 54 3.23 13.88 -16.13
C ALA A 54 4.71 14.29 -16.22
N GLY A 55 5.10 14.91 -17.32
CA GLY A 55 6.44 15.43 -17.54
C GLY A 55 7.36 14.47 -18.29
N LYS A 56 8.61 14.32 -17.84
CA LYS A 56 9.61 13.47 -18.50
C LYS A 56 9.26 11.98 -18.41
N ALA A 57 9.56 11.23 -19.47
CA ALA A 57 9.43 9.77 -19.47
C ALA A 57 10.23 9.15 -18.30
N ARG A 58 9.63 8.18 -17.64
CA ARG A 58 10.26 7.46 -16.54
C ARG A 58 11.02 6.25 -17.05
N THR A 59 12.15 5.95 -16.41
CA THR A 59 12.97 4.78 -16.75
C THR A 59 12.61 3.56 -15.90
N ALA A 60 11.81 3.73 -14.86
CA ALA A 60 11.37 2.66 -13.97
C ALA A 60 9.85 2.58 -13.89
N CYS A 61 9.34 1.33 -13.85
CA CYS A 61 7.95 1.01 -13.63
C CYS A 61 7.81 0.05 -12.45
N TYR A 62 6.78 0.28 -11.62
CA TYR A 62 6.40 -0.60 -10.52
C TYR A 62 5.12 -1.34 -10.88
N VAL A 63 5.15 -2.66 -10.80
CA VAL A 63 4.07 -3.53 -11.27
C VAL A 63 3.43 -4.24 -10.07
N PHE A 64 2.11 -4.16 -9.97
CA PHE A 64 1.32 -4.76 -8.89
C PHE A 64 0.30 -5.75 -9.45
N GLU A 65 0.00 -6.80 -8.69
CA GLU A 65 -1.04 -7.74 -9.06
C GLU A 65 -2.44 -7.12 -8.93
N GLY A 66 -2.71 -6.45 -7.82
CA GLY A 66 -3.97 -5.81 -7.51
C GLY A 66 -3.84 -4.37 -7.03
N PHE A 67 -4.93 -3.60 -7.16
CA PHE A 67 -4.91 -2.19 -6.75
C PHE A 67 -4.79 -2.00 -5.23
N MET A 68 -5.15 -2.99 -4.41
CA MET A 68 -4.93 -2.91 -2.96
C MET A 68 -3.45 -2.92 -2.62
N ASP A 69 -2.63 -3.67 -3.34
CA ASP A 69 -1.17 -3.69 -3.16
C ASP A 69 -0.54 -2.39 -3.63
N TYR A 70 -1.01 -1.85 -4.75
CA TYR A 70 -0.63 -0.52 -5.21
C TYR A 70 -0.92 0.56 -4.15
N LEU A 71 -2.14 0.60 -3.58
CA LEU A 71 -2.49 1.54 -2.51
C LEU A 71 -1.66 1.31 -1.23
N SER A 72 -1.36 0.06 -0.93
CA SER A 72 -0.50 -0.30 0.21
C SER A 72 0.93 0.18 0.01
N PHE A 73 1.47 0.03 -1.21
CA PHE A 73 2.76 0.57 -1.59
C PHE A 73 2.83 2.09 -1.42
N LEU A 74 1.87 2.82 -1.96
CA LEU A 74 1.81 4.27 -1.81
C LEU A 74 1.74 4.70 -0.35
N THR A 75 0.97 3.96 0.46
CA THR A 75 0.83 4.21 1.90
C THR A 75 2.14 3.99 2.65
N LEU A 76 2.79 2.84 2.45
CA LEU A 76 4.08 2.51 3.07
C LEU A 76 5.15 3.52 2.68
N ARG A 77 5.18 3.92 1.41
CA ARG A 77 6.14 4.90 0.92
C ARG A 77 5.93 6.27 1.55
N GLN A 78 4.69 6.72 1.69
CA GLN A 78 4.37 7.98 2.36
C GLN A 78 4.73 7.94 3.85
N GLU A 79 4.46 6.82 4.53
CA GLU A 79 4.81 6.64 5.95
C GLU A 79 6.32 6.61 6.19
N SER A 80 7.09 5.99 5.27
CA SER A 80 8.54 5.84 5.39
C SER A 80 9.33 7.08 4.93
N CYS A 81 8.76 7.87 4.03
CA CYS A 81 9.43 9.03 3.42
C CYS A 81 8.46 10.22 3.33
N PRO A 82 7.99 10.78 4.47
CA PRO A 82 6.98 11.84 4.48
C PRO A 82 7.44 13.14 3.81
N ASN A 83 8.75 13.37 3.74
CA ASN A 83 9.36 14.55 3.11
C ASN A 83 9.75 14.34 1.64
N TYR A 84 9.44 13.18 1.07
CA TYR A 84 9.68 12.89 -0.34
C TYR A 84 8.39 13.18 -1.13
N PRO A 85 8.26 14.37 -1.75
CA PRO A 85 7.06 14.74 -2.50
C PRO A 85 6.84 13.89 -3.75
N GLU A 86 7.84 13.10 -4.16
CA GLU A 86 7.86 12.35 -5.42
C GLU A 86 7.35 10.92 -5.28
N LEU A 87 6.20 10.71 -4.63
CA LEU A 87 5.41 9.49 -4.88
C LEU A 87 5.05 9.38 -6.36
N ASP A 88 4.90 10.52 -7.01
CA ASP A 88 4.59 10.67 -8.44
C ASP A 88 5.87 10.63 -9.32
N GLY A 89 7.01 10.21 -8.77
CA GLY A 89 8.26 10.11 -9.51
C GLY A 89 8.39 8.84 -10.37
N GLN A 90 7.44 7.90 -10.30
CA GLN A 90 7.50 6.60 -10.98
C GLN A 90 6.20 6.32 -11.72
N ASP A 91 6.30 5.53 -12.78
CA ASP A 91 5.12 4.99 -13.44
C ASP A 91 4.70 3.67 -12.78
N TYR A 92 3.42 3.37 -12.81
CA TYR A 92 2.84 2.20 -12.19
C TYR A 92 1.97 1.41 -13.17
N ILE A 93 2.03 0.09 -13.10
CA ILE A 93 1.11 -0.82 -13.78
C ILE A 93 0.45 -1.69 -12.72
N VAL A 94 -0.89 -1.70 -12.70
CA VAL A 94 -1.68 -2.63 -11.90
C VAL A 94 -2.33 -3.61 -12.85
N LEU A 95 -2.03 -4.90 -12.68
CA LEU A 95 -2.54 -5.96 -13.56
C LEU A 95 -4.04 -6.14 -13.39
N ASN A 96 -4.57 -5.85 -12.17
CA ASN A 96 -5.96 -6.10 -11.78
C ASN A 96 -6.35 -7.60 -11.76
N SER A 97 -5.49 -8.42 -12.31
CA SER A 97 -5.46 -9.90 -12.24
C SER A 97 -4.20 -10.37 -12.94
N VAL A 98 -3.54 -11.41 -12.44
CA VAL A 98 -2.39 -12.03 -13.12
C VAL A 98 -2.73 -12.51 -14.55
N SER A 99 -3.99 -12.83 -14.85
CA SER A 99 -4.42 -13.17 -16.20
C SER A 99 -4.24 -12.07 -17.24
N ASN A 100 -4.04 -10.82 -16.80
CA ASN A 100 -3.77 -9.67 -17.67
C ASN A 100 -2.28 -9.45 -17.94
N ILE A 101 -1.38 -10.34 -17.49
CA ILE A 101 0.07 -10.15 -17.62
C ILE A 101 0.49 -9.87 -19.07
N ASN A 102 -0.09 -10.57 -20.05
CA ASN A 102 0.23 -10.37 -21.47
C ASN A 102 -0.08 -8.96 -21.97
N LYS A 103 -1.09 -8.29 -21.38
CA LYS A 103 -1.40 -6.90 -21.69
C LYS A 103 -0.38 -5.92 -21.14
N ALA A 104 0.29 -6.28 -20.04
CA ALA A 104 1.33 -5.48 -19.42
C ALA A 104 2.68 -5.58 -20.14
N LEU A 105 2.95 -6.68 -20.86
CA LEU A 105 4.24 -6.86 -21.52
C LEU A 105 4.54 -5.70 -22.48
N TYR A 106 3.62 -5.35 -23.38
CA TYR A 106 3.88 -4.29 -24.33
C TYR A 106 4.28 -2.94 -23.68
N PRO A 107 3.52 -2.36 -22.74
CA PRO A 107 3.91 -1.12 -22.10
C PRO A 107 5.19 -1.24 -21.25
N LEU A 108 5.50 -2.43 -20.69
CA LEU A 108 6.72 -2.65 -19.90
C LEU A 108 7.98 -2.54 -20.74
N GLY A 109 7.92 -2.79 -22.05
CA GLY A 109 9.05 -2.62 -22.96
C GLY A 109 9.61 -1.19 -23.02
N SER A 110 8.89 -0.19 -22.53
CA SER A 110 9.34 1.21 -22.48
C SER A 110 10.24 1.52 -21.27
N TYR A 111 10.43 0.58 -20.33
CA TYR A 111 11.15 0.81 -19.08
C TYR A 111 12.44 0.02 -19.01
N GLU A 112 13.48 0.62 -18.45
CA GLU A 112 14.78 0.00 -18.21
C GLU A 112 14.78 -0.85 -16.93
N ARG A 113 13.96 -0.45 -15.93
CA ARG A 113 13.86 -1.07 -14.63
C ARG A 113 12.40 -1.40 -14.31
N ILE A 114 12.15 -2.65 -13.99
CA ILE A 114 10.82 -3.16 -13.67
C ILE A 114 10.87 -3.76 -12.27
N HIS A 115 10.05 -3.23 -11.36
CA HIS A 115 9.95 -3.69 -9.98
C HIS A 115 8.60 -4.39 -9.78
N CYS A 116 8.62 -5.72 -9.56
CA CYS A 116 7.42 -6.56 -9.50
C CYS A 116 7.01 -6.79 -8.04
N PHE A 117 5.81 -6.37 -7.69
CA PHE A 117 5.16 -6.54 -6.39
C PHE A 117 3.99 -7.51 -6.57
N PHE A 118 4.29 -8.79 -6.70
CA PHE A 118 3.29 -9.85 -6.92
C PHE A 118 3.06 -10.63 -5.63
N ASP A 119 1.92 -11.32 -5.57
CA ASP A 119 1.59 -12.18 -4.44
C ASP A 119 2.65 -13.28 -4.28
N ASN A 120 2.92 -13.69 -3.04
CA ASN A 120 3.83 -14.78 -2.70
C ASN A 120 3.15 -16.15 -2.91
N ASP A 121 2.59 -16.35 -4.10
CA ASP A 121 1.95 -17.60 -4.51
C ASP A 121 2.43 -18.03 -5.91
N HIS A 122 1.92 -19.18 -6.37
CA HIS A 122 2.31 -19.75 -7.67
C HIS A 122 1.98 -18.81 -8.83
N ALA A 123 0.86 -18.10 -8.78
CA ALA A 123 0.41 -17.22 -9.87
C ALA A 123 1.29 -15.98 -9.97
N GLY A 124 1.67 -15.37 -8.84
CA GLY A 124 2.59 -14.24 -8.80
C GLY A 124 4.00 -14.62 -9.27
N LEU A 125 4.51 -15.79 -8.86
CA LEU A 125 5.79 -16.31 -9.34
C LEU A 125 5.79 -16.55 -10.85
N GLU A 126 4.70 -17.09 -11.40
CA GLU A 126 4.57 -17.34 -12.84
C GLU A 126 4.50 -16.01 -13.62
N ALA A 127 3.80 -15.00 -13.12
CA ALA A 127 3.77 -13.67 -13.73
C ALA A 127 5.18 -13.03 -13.75
N LEU A 128 5.94 -13.14 -12.66
CA LEU A 128 7.32 -12.68 -12.60
C LEU A 128 8.20 -13.43 -13.63
N ARG A 129 8.02 -14.74 -13.74
CA ARG A 129 8.76 -15.57 -14.72
C ARG A 129 8.50 -15.11 -16.14
N GLN A 130 7.26 -14.80 -16.50
CA GLN A 130 6.91 -14.30 -17.83
C GLN A 130 7.63 -12.96 -18.14
N ILE A 131 7.62 -12.00 -17.21
CA ILE A 131 8.34 -10.73 -17.38
C ILE A 131 9.86 -10.99 -17.56
N ARG A 132 10.44 -11.90 -16.76
CA ARG A 132 11.86 -12.25 -16.87
C ARG A 132 12.21 -12.94 -18.19
N MET A 133 11.32 -13.76 -18.71
CA MET A 133 11.52 -14.39 -20.02
C MET A 133 11.54 -13.37 -21.14
N GLU A 134 10.64 -12.38 -21.09
CA GLU A 134 10.53 -11.35 -22.12
C GLU A 134 11.66 -10.32 -22.04
N TYR A 135 11.99 -9.84 -20.83
CA TYR A 135 12.87 -8.68 -20.65
C TYR A 135 14.14 -8.91 -19.84
N GLY A 136 14.33 -10.10 -19.26
CA GLY A 136 15.43 -10.37 -18.34
C GLY A 136 16.83 -10.28 -18.93
N ARG A 137 16.98 -10.24 -20.29
CA ARG A 137 18.26 -10.06 -20.97
C ARG A 137 18.69 -8.59 -21.06
N ASP A 138 17.70 -7.68 -21.23
CA ASP A 138 17.96 -6.30 -21.62
C ASP A 138 17.50 -5.29 -20.56
N ARG A 139 16.78 -5.74 -19.52
CA ARG A 139 16.17 -4.89 -18.49
C ARG A 139 16.52 -5.40 -17.11
N TYR A 140 16.55 -4.47 -16.16
CA TYR A 140 16.67 -4.82 -14.75
C TYR A 140 15.31 -5.21 -14.17
N ILE A 141 15.14 -6.49 -13.84
CA ILE A 141 13.90 -7.01 -13.25
C ILE A 141 14.13 -7.32 -11.77
N ARG A 142 13.47 -6.57 -10.89
CA ARG A 142 13.51 -6.78 -9.45
C ARG A 142 12.25 -7.50 -8.99
N ASP A 143 12.45 -8.62 -8.30
CA ASP A 143 11.43 -9.22 -7.47
C ASP A 143 11.36 -8.45 -6.14
N ALA A 144 10.27 -7.74 -5.91
CA ALA A 144 10.06 -6.97 -4.70
C ALA A 144 9.22 -7.72 -3.65
N SER A 145 8.74 -8.92 -3.94
CA SER A 145 7.95 -9.74 -3.01
C SER A 145 8.73 -10.10 -1.74
N GLN A 146 10.05 -10.13 -1.81
CA GLN A 146 10.94 -10.36 -0.66
C GLN A 146 10.79 -9.30 0.44
N ILE A 147 10.31 -8.08 0.13
CA ILE A 147 10.09 -7.00 1.10
C ILE A 147 9.00 -7.40 2.10
N TYR A 148 8.04 -8.20 1.66
CA TYR A 148 6.92 -8.72 2.45
C TYR A 148 6.95 -10.25 2.57
N GLY A 149 8.15 -10.81 2.64
CA GLY A 149 8.34 -12.23 2.93
C GLY A 149 7.62 -12.63 4.23
N GLY A 150 6.90 -13.74 4.19
CA GLY A 150 6.05 -14.19 5.31
C GLY A 150 4.61 -13.68 5.26
N CYS A 151 4.28 -12.73 4.39
CA CYS A 151 2.92 -12.31 4.06
C CYS A 151 2.55 -12.79 2.65
N LYS A 152 1.26 -12.98 2.40
CA LYS A 152 0.79 -13.37 1.08
C LYS A 152 1.05 -12.26 0.06
N ASP A 153 0.73 -11.03 0.42
CA ASP A 153 0.78 -9.86 -0.44
C ASP A 153 1.21 -8.59 0.35
N LEU A 154 1.42 -7.51 -0.36
CA LEU A 154 1.87 -6.24 0.23
C LEU A 154 0.78 -5.60 1.12
N ASN A 155 -0.49 -5.83 0.81
CA ASN A 155 -1.59 -5.32 1.62
C ASN A 155 -1.67 -6.04 2.98
N GLU A 156 -1.48 -7.36 3.02
CA GLU A 156 -1.36 -8.10 4.28
C GLU A 156 -0.18 -7.60 5.12
N TYR A 157 0.96 -7.39 4.49
CA TYR A 157 2.13 -6.83 5.16
C TYR A 157 1.83 -5.47 5.81
N LEU A 158 1.20 -4.52 5.08
CA LEU A 158 0.79 -3.23 5.62
C LEU A 158 -0.14 -3.39 6.83
N GLN A 159 -1.12 -4.31 6.75
CA GLN A 159 -2.07 -4.56 7.84
C GLN A 159 -1.34 -5.08 9.09
N GLN A 160 -0.43 -6.02 8.94
CA GLN A 160 0.38 -6.56 10.05
C GLN A 160 1.25 -5.48 10.69
N GLN A 161 1.92 -4.64 9.90
CA GLN A 161 2.73 -3.53 10.40
C GLN A 161 1.89 -2.54 11.22
N ARG A 162 0.69 -2.22 10.77
CA ARG A 162 -0.22 -1.32 11.48
C ARG A 162 -0.77 -1.92 12.76
N ALA A 163 -1.13 -3.20 12.75
CA ALA A 163 -1.58 -3.91 13.94
C ALA A 163 -0.48 -3.96 15.01
N GLY A 164 0.77 -4.23 14.62
CA GLY A 164 1.92 -4.21 15.51
C GLY A 164 2.16 -2.84 16.16
N LYS A 165 2.19 -1.77 15.36
CA LYS A 165 2.32 -0.38 15.85
C LYS A 165 1.19 0.00 16.82
N GLN A 166 -0.04 -0.42 16.52
CA GLN A 166 -1.20 -0.14 17.38
C GLN A 166 -1.10 -0.89 18.73
N ALA A 167 -0.71 -2.14 18.72
CA ALA A 167 -0.53 -2.94 19.93
C ALA A 167 0.57 -2.35 20.82
N GLU A 168 1.69 -1.93 20.23
CA GLU A 168 2.78 -1.27 20.97
C GLU A 168 2.32 0.07 21.59
N ALA A 169 1.60 0.89 20.84
CA ALA A 169 1.06 2.16 21.35
C ALA A 169 0.08 1.96 22.52
N ILE A 170 -0.74 0.91 22.48
CA ILE A 170 -1.66 0.56 23.58
C ILE A 170 -0.85 0.13 24.82
N ARG A 171 0.16 -0.70 24.63
CA ARG A 171 1.05 -1.16 25.72
C ARG A 171 1.75 0.01 26.40
N MET A 172 2.35 0.93 25.62
CA MET A 172 3.03 2.11 26.15
C MET A 172 2.08 3.00 26.96
N LYS A 173 0.84 3.21 26.48
CA LYS A 173 -0.17 3.97 27.21
C LYS A 173 -0.54 3.31 28.53
N ALA A 174 -0.71 2.00 28.57
CA ALA A 174 -1.02 1.24 29.78
C ALA A 174 0.12 1.33 30.81
N GLU A 175 1.37 1.19 30.38
CA GLU A 175 2.56 1.33 31.23
C GLU A 175 2.67 2.74 31.83
N THR A 176 2.41 3.77 31.02
CA THR A 176 2.43 5.17 31.47
C THR A 176 1.34 5.43 32.52
N ALA A 177 0.12 4.95 32.28
CA ALA A 177 -0.99 5.07 33.22
C ALA A 177 -0.72 4.35 34.55
N SER A 178 -0.10 3.16 34.50
CA SER A 178 0.30 2.42 35.69
C SER A 178 1.36 3.16 36.51
N ARG A 179 2.34 3.77 35.85
CA ARG A 179 3.38 4.59 36.51
C ARG A 179 2.82 5.86 37.18
N GLN A 180 1.83 6.50 36.56
CA GLN A 180 1.16 7.67 37.14
C GLN A 180 0.38 7.28 38.40
N LYS A 181 -0.43 6.22 38.35
CA LYS A 181 -1.15 5.69 39.53
C LYS A 181 -0.20 5.28 40.66
N GLY A 182 0.95 4.70 40.37
CA GLY A 182 1.96 4.34 41.35
C GLY A 182 2.56 5.57 42.06
N LYS A 183 2.78 6.69 41.36
CA LYS A 183 3.28 7.94 41.94
C LYS A 183 2.24 8.66 42.82
N GLU A 184 0.96 8.62 42.43
CA GLU A 184 -0.14 9.16 43.24
C GLU A 184 -0.36 8.34 44.53
N ALA A 185 -0.12 7.03 44.50
CA ALA A 185 -0.25 6.15 45.67
C ALA A 185 0.90 6.26 46.68
N THR A 186 2.09 6.75 46.26
CA THR A 186 3.28 6.89 47.13
C THR A 186 3.42 8.27 47.77
N GLY A 187 2.48 9.23 47.55
CA GLY A 187 2.33 10.46 48.32
C GLY A 187 3.61 11.29 48.50
N GLU A 188 4.39 11.50 47.46
CA GLU A 188 5.47 12.48 47.51
C GLU A 188 4.90 13.92 47.31
N GLU A 189 4.57 14.60 48.41
CA GLU A 189 4.34 16.07 48.40
C GLU A 189 5.62 16.81 47.96
N PRO A 190 5.47 17.83 47.11
CA PRO A 190 6.62 18.68 46.76
C PRO A 190 7.05 19.50 47.98
N THR A 191 8.20 19.19 48.57
CA THR A 191 8.83 20.00 49.63
C THR A 191 9.04 21.41 49.12
N LYS A 192 8.24 22.37 49.65
CA LYS A 192 8.46 23.80 49.52
C LYS A 192 9.77 24.16 50.22
N ARG A 193 10.85 24.41 49.48
CA ARG A 193 12.05 25.06 50.00
C ARG A 193 11.68 26.48 50.38
N GLY A 194 11.55 26.71 51.68
CA GLY A 194 11.45 28.07 52.28
C GLY A 194 12.69 28.87 51.97
N ARG A 195 12.50 30.06 51.38
CA ARG A 195 13.52 31.10 51.32
C ARG A 195 13.62 31.72 52.74
N GLY A 196 14.69 31.41 53.45
CA GLY A 196 15.10 32.15 54.64
C GLY A 196 15.62 33.51 54.22
N LEU A 197 14.94 34.57 54.67
CA LEU A 197 15.52 35.91 54.75
C LEU A 197 16.50 35.91 55.93
N SER A 198 17.70 36.37 55.70
CA SER A 198 18.62 36.85 56.76
C SER A 198 18.92 38.32 56.54
N MET A 199 18.78 39.06 57.63
CA MET A 199 19.13 40.46 57.77
C MET A 199 20.61 40.71 57.46
#